data_38258aa398a4e50bc0ec6587bb888944
#
_entry.id   38258aa398a4e50bc0ec6587bb888944
#
_cell.length_a   1.000
_cell.length_b   1.000
_cell.length_c   1.000
_cell.angle_alpha   90.00
_cell.angle_beta   90.00
_cell.angle_gamma   90.00
#
_symmetry.space_group_name_H-M   'P 1'
#
loop_
_entity.id
_entity.type
_entity.pdbx_description
1 polymer ?
#
loop_
_entity_poly.entity_id
_entity_poly.type
_entity_poly.pdbx_seq_one_letter_code
_entity_poly.pdbx_strand_id
1 'polypeptide(L)'
;MENKLIVTTPADITQGTDFADAITLWHDALDLRSRTGELAQPTVTSYKKGMQKFTDWMQAEQPSNISPDTIRQWIAYMLENNQKRSVNTWLAGIRSFFTWCTDARLIPYNPTATVKGASRKGETQTHRKTPLTNAEVRRLLAMPDTSTAQGARDSAILHLFLFTAMRSVEINRSDLSDWQTIGNQQVIYYQGKGHDDKDAFKIIVEPVADAVQVWLSYRGNKPGPLFTSLSDRSQGERLSLRAIRNLIKDYMRNAGIDDPKKTTHSLRHTAITNAIVNGATLRQVQVLAGHASANTTSIYIHNVDRLTNPGEKFIDYSNHNGNGENHTQ
;
A
#
# COMPACT_ATOMS: atom_id res chain seq x y z
N MET A 1 -1.18 2.48 41.74
CA MET A 1 -0.50 1.16 41.69
C MET A 1 0.57 1.24 40.63
N GLU A 2 1.81 1.14 41.03
CA GLU A 2 2.98 1.19 40.12
C GLU A 2 2.96 -0.04 39.24
N ASN A 3 2.73 0.16 37.92
CA ASN A 3 2.85 -0.91 36.92
C ASN A 3 4.33 -1.23 36.67
N LYS A 4 4.92 -2.02 37.53
CA LYS A 4 6.27 -2.54 37.31
C LYS A 4 6.26 -3.53 36.14
N LEU A 5 7.24 -3.40 35.25
CA LEU A 5 7.47 -4.34 34.14
C LEU A 5 7.91 -5.70 34.74
N ILE A 6 6.94 -6.54 35.09
CA ILE A 6 7.22 -7.88 35.64
C ILE A 6 7.35 -8.84 34.46
N VAL A 7 8.58 -9.04 34.02
CA VAL A 7 8.94 -10.14 33.11
C VAL A 7 9.35 -11.32 33.97
N THR A 8 8.52 -12.35 34.06
CA THR A 8 8.79 -13.51 34.90
C THR A 8 9.78 -14.47 34.28
N THR A 9 11.03 -14.32 34.66
CA THR A 9 11.91 -15.36 35.19
C THR A 9 12.62 -14.76 36.38
N PRO A 10 13.03 -15.57 37.40
CA PRO A 10 13.61 -15.06 38.60
C PRO A 10 14.97 -14.43 38.29
N ALA A 11 15.14 -13.23 38.70
CA ALA A 11 16.29 -12.39 38.72
C ALA A 11 16.24 -11.19 37.74
N ASP A 12 16.00 -10.06 38.35
CA ASP A 12 16.56 -8.75 38.07
C ASP A 12 16.08 -8.00 36.82
N ILE A 13 14.97 -7.26 37.02
CA ILE A 13 14.87 -5.94 36.42
C ILE A 13 15.96 -5.09 37.10
N THR A 14 17.12 -5.04 36.48
CA THR A 14 18.15 -4.11 36.89
C THR A 14 17.72 -2.73 36.42
N GLN A 15 17.39 -1.89 37.38
CA GLN A 15 17.03 -0.49 37.29
C GLN A 15 15.57 -0.22 36.90
N GLY A 16 14.74 -0.04 37.85
CA GLY A 16 13.52 0.73 38.08
C GLY A 16 12.84 1.53 36.99
N THR A 17 12.98 1.15 35.71
CA THR A 17 12.27 1.78 34.60
C THR A 17 10.87 1.20 34.55
N ASP A 18 9.86 2.03 34.75
CA ASP A 18 8.46 1.65 34.60
C ASP A 18 8.17 1.30 33.12
N PHE A 19 7.15 0.44 32.91
CA PHE A 19 6.71 0.02 31.56
C PHE A 19 6.31 1.22 30.69
N ALA A 20 5.66 2.22 31.26
CA ALA A 20 5.26 3.43 30.57
C ALA A 20 6.48 4.29 30.16
N ASP A 21 7.48 4.37 31.03
CA ASP A 21 8.73 5.07 30.76
C ASP A 21 9.51 4.37 29.65
N ALA A 22 9.58 3.03 29.68
CA ALA A 22 10.21 2.25 28.62
C ALA A 22 9.53 2.46 27.24
N ILE A 23 8.21 2.56 27.19
CA ILE A 23 7.46 2.87 25.96
C ILE A 23 7.82 4.27 25.47
N THR A 24 7.92 5.25 26.36
CA THR A 24 8.27 6.63 26.01
C THR A 24 9.68 6.68 25.40
N LEU A 25 10.66 6.08 26.06
CA LEU A 25 12.04 6.00 25.56
C LEU A 25 12.14 5.27 24.21
N TRP A 26 11.36 4.20 24.03
CA TRP A 26 11.30 3.50 22.75
C TRP A 26 10.64 4.35 21.65
N HIS A 27 9.63 5.17 21.97
CA HIS A 27 9.05 6.12 21.02
C HIS A 27 10.10 7.11 20.53
N ASP A 28 10.92 7.66 21.44
CA ASP A 28 12.00 8.58 21.10
C ASP A 28 13.05 7.90 20.23
N ALA A 29 13.40 6.65 20.53
CA ALA A 29 14.31 5.85 19.72
C ALA A 29 13.77 5.58 18.32
N LEU A 30 12.47 5.31 18.16
CA LEU A 30 11.84 5.15 16.85
C LEU A 30 11.84 6.46 16.05
N ASP A 31 11.56 7.59 16.71
CA ASP A 31 11.56 8.90 16.06
C ASP A 31 12.98 9.30 15.63
N LEU A 32 14.00 8.96 16.43
CA LEU A 32 15.40 9.14 16.04
C LEU A 32 15.75 8.31 14.80
N ARG A 33 15.40 7.02 14.80
CA ARG A 33 15.62 6.12 13.64
C ARG A 33 14.87 6.58 12.38
N SER A 34 13.74 7.28 12.55
CA SER A 34 13.06 7.89 11.42
C SER A 34 13.78 9.12 10.89
N ARG A 35 14.33 9.95 11.78
CA ARG A 35 15.12 11.14 11.40
C ARG A 35 16.44 10.79 10.72
N THR A 36 17.04 9.66 11.09
CA THR A 36 18.26 9.14 10.45
C THR A 36 17.99 8.37 9.15
N GLY A 37 16.71 8.23 8.73
CA GLY A 37 16.35 7.48 7.52
C GLY A 37 16.34 5.96 7.69
N GLU A 38 16.69 5.42 8.89
CA GLU A 38 16.71 3.97 9.16
C GLU A 38 15.30 3.36 9.12
N LEU A 39 14.28 4.12 9.54
CA LEU A 39 12.88 3.71 9.50
C LEU A 39 12.01 4.75 8.81
N ALA A 40 11.16 4.29 7.91
CA ALA A 40 10.15 5.17 7.31
C ALA A 40 9.10 5.61 8.34
N GLN A 41 8.69 6.88 8.36
CA GLN A 41 7.70 7.43 9.28
C GLN A 41 6.38 6.63 9.34
N PRO A 42 5.82 6.08 8.24
CA PRO A 42 4.65 5.22 8.32
C PRO A 42 4.90 3.91 9.11
N THR A 43 6.13 3.39 9.11
CA THR A 43 6.51 2.22 9.91
C THR A 43 6.52 2.57 11.38
N VAL A 44 7.09 3.71 11.76
CA VAL A 44 7.07 4.24 13.14
C VAL A 44 5.64 4.36 13.64
N THR A 45 4.77 5.02 12.87
CA THR A 45 3.34 5.17 13.20
C THR A 45 2.66 3.82 13.40
N SER A 46 2.97 2.84 12.55
CA SER A 46 2.42 1.48 12.64
C SER A 46 2.90 0.73 13.88
N TYR A 47 4.16 0.88 14.25
CA TYR A 47 4.75 0.27 15.44
C TYR A 47 4.16 0.85 16.71
N LYS A 48 4.10 2.18 16.83
CA LYS A 48 3.46 2.88 17.95
C LYS A 48 2.01 2.46 18.12
N LYS A 49 1.24 2.36 17.01
CA LYS A 49 -0.14 1.88 17.03
C LYS A 49 -0.26 0.43 17.52
N GLY A 50 0.67 -0.44 17.11
CA GLY A 50 0.70 -1.84 17.56
C GLY A 50 0.93 -1.94 19.05
N MET A 51 1.87 -1.15 19.57
CA MET A 51 2.18 -1.09 21.01
C MET A 51 1.00 -0.51 21.80
N GLN A 52 0.33 0.55 21.32
CA GLN A 52 -0.84 1.10 21.97
C GLN A 52 -1.95 0.06 22.13
N LYS A 53 -2.24 -0.75 21.08
CA LYS A 53 -3.23 -1.83 21.19
C LYS A 53 -2.85 -2.91 22.18
N PHE A 54 -1.57 -3.16 22.36
CA PHE A 54 -1.09 -4.10 23.37
C PHE A 54 -1.25 -3.53 24.78
N THR A 55 -0.89 -2.26 25.00
CA THR A 55 -1.07 -1.60 26.29
C THR A 55 -2.53 -1.45 26.69
N ASP A 56 -3.43 -1.12 25.73
CA ASP A 56 -4.87 -1.05 25.98
C ASP A 56 -5.42 -2.40 26.46
N TRP A 57 -4.99 -3.50 25.81
CA TRP A 57 -5.37 -4.85 26.20
C TRP A 57 -4.78 -5.25 27.55
N MET A 58 -3.51 -4.92 27.80
CA MET A 58 -2.85 -5.18 29.09
C MET A 58 -3.57 -4.47 30.27
N GLN A 59 -4.08 -3.27 30.05
CA GLN A 59 -4.85 -2.53 31.05
C GLN A 59 -6.22 -3.17 31.32
N ALA A 60 -6.85 -3.72 30.29
CA ALA A 60 -8.17 -4.37 30.40
C ALA A 60 -8.08 -5.75 31.04
N GLU A 61 -7.15 -6.59 30.57
CA GLU A 61 -7.05 -8.00 30.98
C GLU A 61 -6.16 -8.24 32.22
N GLN A 62 -5.31 -7.25 32.57
CA GLN A 62 -4.41 -7.26 33.73
C GLN A 62 -3.65 -8.58 33.93
N PRO A 63 -2.95 -9.10 32.89
CA PRO A 63 -2.19 -10.33 33.04
C PRO A 63 -1.12 -10.17 34.10
N SER A 64 -0.86 -11.23 34.89
CA SER A 64 0.11 -11.21 36.00
C SER A 64 1.54 -10.98 35.54
N ASN A 65 1.86 -11.28 34.28
CA ASN A 65 3.20 -11.12 33.73
C ASN A 65 3.16 -10.97 32.20
N ILE A 66 4.29 -10.57 31.61
CA ILE A 66 4.48 -10.54 30.16
C ILE A 66 5.41 -11.71 29.77
N SER A 67 4.81 -12.75 29.26
CA SER A 67 5.44 -13.99 28.79
C SER A 67 5.13 -14.26 27.32
N PRO A 68 5.77 -15.24 26.68
CA PRO A 68 5.36 -15.68 25.34
C PRO A 68 3.87 -16.06 25.25
N ASP A 69 3.30 -16.61 26.32
CA ASP A 69 1.89 -16.97 26.37
C ASP A 69 0.97 -15.76 26.48
N THR A 70 1.36 -14.75 27.23
CA THR A 70 0.66 -13.45 27.28
C THR A 70 0.56 -12.82 25.87
N ILE A 71 1.65 -12.88 25.09
CA ILE A 71 1.64 -12.38 23.71
C ILE A 71 0.69 -13.25 22.83
N ARG A 72 0.66 -14.57 23.03
CA ARG A 72 -0.27 -15.47 22.31
C ARG A 72 -1.73 -15.19 22.67
N GLN A 73 -2.04 -14.93 23.95
CA GLN A 73 -3.37 -14.52 24.40
C GLN A 73 -3.81 -13.22 23.76
N TRP A 74 -2.93 -12.21 23.72
CA TRP A 74 -3.21 -10.97 23.00
C TRP A 74 -3.47 -11.21 21.50
N ILE A 75 -2.68 -12.05 20.84
CA ILE A 75 -2.92 -12.41 19.42
C ILE A 75 -4.30 -13.05 19.26
N ALA A 76 -4.66 -14.00 20.11
CA ALA A 76 -5.96 -14.68 20.09
C ALA A 76 -7.12 -13.68 20.23
N TYR A 77 -7.05 -12.82 21.25
CA TYR A 77 -8.02 -11.75 21.48
C TYR A 77 -8.17 -10.80 20.28
N MET A 78 -7.05 -10.36 19.71
CA MET A 78 -7.10 -9.49 18.55
C MET A 78 -7.69 -10.16 17.30
N LEU A 79 -7.55 -11.49 17.16
CA LEU A 79 -8.08 -12.23 16.01
C LEU A 79 -9.59 -12.39 16.03
N GLU A 80 -10.27 -12.23 17.17
CA GLU A 80 -11.73 -12.29 17.26
C GLU A 80 -12.40 -11.26 16.35
N ASN A 81 -11.85 -10.04 16.31
CA ASN A 81 -12.45 -8.92 15.58
C ASN A 81 -11.57 -8.30 14.50
N ASN A 82 -10.39 -8.87 14.24
CA ASN A 82 -9.43 -8.28 13.30
C ASN A 82 -8.85 -9.32 12.33
N GLN A 83 -8.45 -8.83 11.17
CA GLN A 83 -7.81 -9.68 10.16
C GLN A 83 -6.39 -10.05 10.59
N LYS A 84 -5.97 -11.29 10.32
CA LYS A 84 -4.62 -11.82 10.59
C LYS A 84 -3.50 -10.86 10.16
N ARG A 85 -3.64 -10.24 8.99
CA ARG A 85 -2.64 -9.27 8.48
C ARG A 85 -2.50 -8.04 9.39
N SER A 86 -3.61 -7.51 9.89
CA SER A 86 -3.60 -6.37 10.79
C SER A 86 -2.94 -6.73 12.12
N VAL A 87 -3.31 -7.89 12.69
CA VAL A 87 -2.72 -8.40 13.93
C VAL A 87 -1.22 -8.61 13.78
N ASN A 88 -0.75 -9.21 12.68
CA ASN A 88 0.67 -9.38 12.40
C ASN A 88 1.41 -8.05 12.24
N THR A 89 0.75 -7.04 11.67
CA THR A 89 1.32 -5.69 11.56
C THR A 89 1.50 -5.05 12.94
N TRP A 90 0.53 -5.20 13.84
CA TRP A 90 0.63 -4.69 15.21
C TRP A 90 1.64 -5.48 16.04
N LEU A 91 1.69 -6.80 15.88
CA LEU A 91 2.70 -7.65 16.51
C LEU A 91 4.14 -7.23 16.14
N ALA A 92 4.36 -6.71 14.94
CA ALA A 92 5.66 -6.19 14.54
C ALA A 92 6.10 -4.99 15.41
N GLY A 93 5.17 -4.14 15.83
CA GLY A 93 5.45 -3.05 16.77
C GLY A 93 5.83 -3.58 18.17
N ILE A 94 5.07 -4.56 18.67
CA ILE A 94 5.37 -5.21 19.97
C ILE A 94 6.74 -5.90 19.93
N ARG A 95 7.07 -6.60 18.85
CA ARG A 95 8.39 -7.20 18.65
C ARG A 95 9.51 -6.15 18.65
N SER A 96 9.31 -5.04 17.96
CA SER A 96 10.26 -3.94 17.92
C SER A 96 10.51 -3.38 19.31
N PHE A 97 9.48 -3.22 20.13
CA PHE A 97 9.60 -2.76 21.51
C PHE A 97 10.41 -3.73 22.36
N PHE A 98 10.03 -5.00 22.42
CA PHE A 98 10.73 -5.97 23.26
C PHE A 98 12.16 -6.29 22.78
N THR A 99 12.42 -6.22 21.48
CA THR A 99 13.79 -6.29 20.96
C THR A 99 14.61 -5.11 21.46
N TRP A 100 14.07 -3.88 21.36
CA TRP A 100 14.74 -2.70 21.88
C TRP A 100 14.98 -2.78 23.41
N CYS A 101 14.00 -3.24 24.18
CA CYS A 101 14.17 -3.43 25.63
C CYS A 101 15.30 -4.42 25.95
N THR A 102 15.42 -5.50 25.17
CA THR A 102 16.50 -6.50 25.35
C THR A 102 17.85 -5.92 24.98
N ASP A 103 17.93 -5.19 23.86
CA ASP A 103 19.16 -4.54 23.41
C ASP A 103 19.62 -3.45 24.39
N ALA A 104 18.68 -2.71 24.97
CA ALA A 104 18.91 -1.72 26.01
C ALA A 104 19.16 -2.35 27.42
N ARG A 105 19.13 -3.67 27.52
CA ARG A 105 19.30 -4.42 28.79
C ARG A 105 18.27 -4.06 29.87
N LEU A 106 17.09 -3.62 29.49
CA LEU A 106 15.96 -3.35 30.39
C LEU A 106 15.26 -4.64 30.83
N ILE A 107 15.36 -5.69 30.02
CA ILE A 107 14.80 -7.01 30.26
C ILE A 107 15.82 -8.10 29.89
N PRO A 108 15.84 -9.23 30.61
CA PRO A 108 16.83 -10.29 30.41
C PRO A 108 16.57 -11.12 29.13
N TYR A 109 15.33 -11.19 28.65
CA TYR A 109 14.96 -11.90 27.40
C TYR A 109 13.78 -11.27 26.71
N ASN A 110 13.68 -11.52 25.40
CA ASN A 110 12.59 -11.01 24.56
C ASN A 110 11.38 -11.99 24.59
N PRO A 111 10.23 -11.64 25.20
CA PRO A 111 9.07 -12.52 25.27
C PRO A 111 8.42 -12.81 23.91
N THR A 112 8.77 -12.05 22.87
CA THR A 112 8.24 -12.25 21.53
C THR A 112 9.10 -13.16 20.66
N ALA A 113 10.31 -13.54 21.09
CA ALA A 113 11.31 -14.25 20.26
C ALA A 113 10.77 -15.57 19.70
N THR A 114 10.03 -16.34 20.50
CA THR A 114 9.45 -17.64 20.10
C THR A 114 8.02 -17.58 19.63
N VAL A 115 7.39 -16.41 19.66
CA VAL A 115 5.98 -16.24 19.27
C VAL A 115 5.87 -16.11 17.76
N LYS A 116 5.14 -17.01 17.14
CA LYS A 116 4.77 -16.89 15.72
C LYS A 116 3.55 -15.99 15.59
N GLY A 117 3.50 -15.19 14.52
CA GLY A 117 2.30 -14.41 14.18
C GLY A 117 1.14 -15.32 13.73
N ALA A 118 -0.02 -14.70 13.53
CA ALA A 118 -1.19 -15.41 12.99
C ALA A 118 -0.86 -16.06 11.65
N SER A 119 -1.08 -17.38 11.54
CA SER A 119 -0.76 -18.15 10.34
C SER A 119 -1.62 -17.69 9.16
N ARG A 120 -0.95 -17.41 8.04
CA ARG A 120 -1.58 -17.08 6.77
C ARG A 120 -1.55 -18.24 5.77
N LYS A 121 -1.18 -19.44 6.24
CA LYS A 121 -1.19 -20.65 5.43
C LYS A 121 -2.61 -20.90 4.90
N GLY A 122 -2.75 -21.14 3.61
CA GLY A 122 -4.06 -21.33 2.96
C GLY A 122 -4.80 -20.02 2.60
N GLU A 123 -4.31 -18.84 2.98
CA GLU A 123 -4.87 -17.60 2.41
C GLU A 123 -4.46 -17.49 0.94
N THR A 124 -5.44 -17.45 0.04
CA THR A 124 -5.18 -17.13 -1.36
C THR A 124 -4.57 -15.73 -1.45
N GLN A 125 -3.47 -15.58 -2.17
CA GLN A 125 -2.85 -14.28 -2.44
C GLN A 125 -3.65 -13.52 -3.52
N THR A 126 -4.96 -13.40 -3.32
CA THR A 126 -5.81 -12.59 -4.20
C THR A 126 -5.71 -11.12 -3.79
N HIS A 127 -5.63 -10.25 -4.77
CA HIS A 127 -5.78 -8.82 -4.50
C HIS A 127 -7.18 -8.58 -3.96
N ARG A 128 -7.26 -8.06 -2.72
CA ARG A 128 -8.54 -7.76 -2.04
C ARG A 128 -9.29 -6.58 -2.68
N LYS A 129 -8.63 -5.83 -3.55
CA LYS A 129 -9.21 -4.69 -4.26
C LYS A 129 -9.60 -5.13 -5.66
N THR A 130 -10.85 -4.88 -6.00
CA THR A 130 -11.40 -5.21 -7.31
C THR A 130 -11.02 -4.11 -8.30
N PRO A 131 -10.51 -4.44 -9.49
CA PRO A 131 -10.32 -3.44 -10.55
C PRO A 131 -11.68 -2.96 -11.07
N LEU A 132 -11.67 -1.79 -11.69
CA LEU A 132 -12.83 -1.27 -12.41
C LEU A 132 -12.96 -1.99 -13.77
N THR A 133 -14.19 -2.19 -14.21
CA THR A 133 -14.46 -2.60 -15.59
C THR A 133 -14.20 -1.46 -16.57
N ASN A 134 -14.00 -1.76 -17.84
CA ASN A 134 -13.80 -0.72 -18.87
C ASN A 134 -15.01 0.24 -18.98
N ALA A 135 -16.23 -0.25 -18.71
CA ALA A 135 -17.42 0.59 -18.68
C ALA A 135 -17.40 1.56 -17.50
N GLU A 136 -16.99 1.10 -16.33
CA GLU A 136 -16.83 1.95 -15.13
C GLU A 136 -15.72 2.99 -15.34
N VAL A 137 -14.60 2.61 -15.96
CA VAL A 137 -13.52 3.55 -16.28
C VAL A 137 -14.02 4.68 -17.19
N ARG A 138 -14.74 4.32 -18.26
CA ARG A 138 -15.32 5.34 -19.17
C ARG A 138 -16.28 6.28 -18.46
N ARG A 139 -17.19 5.74 -17.62
CA ARG A 139 -18.09 6.59 -16.83
C ARG A 139 -17.33 7.50 -15.89
N LEU A 140 -16.34 6.96 -15.18
CA LEU A 140 -15.52 7.72 -14.21
C LEU A 140 -14.76 8.87 -14.87
N LEU A 141 -14.14 8.63 -16.02
CA LEU A 141 -13.38 9.65 -16.78
C LEU A 141 -14.28 10.74 -17.39
N ALA A 142 -15.54 10.43 -17.64
CA ALA A 142 -16.51 11.37 -18.17
C ALA A 142 -17.16 12.27 -17.10
N MET A 143 -16.90 12.00 -15.80
CA MET A 143 -17.57 12.75 -14.72
C MET A 143 -17.06 14.17 -14.48
N PRO A 144 -15.72 14.46 -14.55
CA PRO A 144 -15.23 15.80 -14.27
C PRO A 144 -15.66 16.82 -15.34
N ASP A 145 -16.26 17.93 -14.92
CA ASP A 145 -16.55 19.07 -15.79
C ASP A 145 -15.27 19.88 -16.04
N THR A 146 -14.59 19.59 -17.14
CA THR A 146 -13.32 20.23 -17.51
C THR A 146 -13.43 21.69 -17.90
N SER A 147 -14.63 22.25 -18.01
CA SER A 147 -14.85 23.71 -18.16
C SER A 147 -14.59 24.49 -16.87
N THR A 148 -14.37 23.78 -15.75
CA THR A 148 -14.03 24.37 -14.44
C THR A 148 -12.61 24.01 -14.05
N ALA A 149 -11.93 24.88 -13.30
CA ALA A 149 -10.60 24.60 -12.76
C ALA A 149 -10.58 23.33 -11.89
N GLN A 150 -11.63 23.08 -11.09
CA GLN A 150 -11.76 21.90 -10.26
C GLN A 150 -11.85 20.63 -11.13
N GLY A 151 -12.77 20.61 -12.07
CA GLY A 151 -12.97 19.44 -12.92
C GLY A 151 -11.77 19.17 -13.83
N ALA A 152 -11.10 20.21 -14.36
CA ALA A 152 -9.86 20.07 -15.12
C ALA A 152 -8.74 19.41 -14.28
N ARG A 153 -8.53 19.87 -13.03
CA ARG A 153 -7.59 19.26 -12.09
C ARG A 153 -7.93 17.80 -11.81
N ASP A 154 -9.18 17.55 -11.51
CA ASP A 154 -9.66 16.24 -11.08
C ASP A 154 -9.62 15.23 -12.24
N SER A 155 -9.91 15.67 -13.46
CA SER A 155 -9.72 14.89 -14.69
C SER A 155 -8.26 14.49 -14.88
N ALA A 156 -7.32 15.43 -14.75
CA ALA A 156 -5.89 15.14 -14.87
C ALA A 156 -5.41 14.11 -13.82
N ILE A 157 -5.91 14.21 -12.58
CA ILE A 157 -5.61 13.24 -11.53
C ILE A 157 -6.13 11.85 -11.88
N LEU A 158 -7.37 11.72 -12.36
CA LEU A 158 -7.97 10.45 -12.75
C LEU A 158 -7.21 9.80 -13.91
N HIS A 159 -6.84 10.60 -14.94
CA HIS A 159 -6.05 10.11 -16.07
C HIS A 159 -4.67 9.60 -15.62
N LEU A 160 -3.97 10.32 -14.75
CA LEU A 160 -2.69 9.84 -14.19
C LEU A 160 -2.84 8.49 -13.49
N PHE A 161 -3.85 8.31 -12.64
CA PHE A 161 -4.07 7.02 -11.98
C PHE A 161 -4.29 5.88 -12.97
N LEU A 162 -5.16 6.09 -13.96
CA LEU A 162 -5.66 5.04 -14.85
C LEU A 162 -4.69 4.68 -15.99
N PHE A 163 -3.81 5.59 -16.39
CA PHE A 163 -2.90 5.37 -17.50
C PHE A 163 -1.43 5.20 -17.08
N THR A 164 -1.05 5.64 -15.88
CA THR A 164 0.34 5.53 -15.41
C THR A 164 0.52 4.58 -14.25
N ALA A 165 -0.57 4.08 -13.69
CA ALA A 165 -0.58 3.25 -12.48
C ALA A 165 0.15 3.86 -11.27
N MET A 166 0.32 5.19 -11.19
CA MET A 166 0.95 5.88 -10.07
C MET A 166 0.20 5.65 -8.75
N ARG A 167 0.91 5.65 -7.65
CA ARG A 167 0.33 5.60 -6.31
C ARG A 167 -0.19 6.99 -5.90
N SER A 168 -1.18 7.02 -5.03
CA SER A 168 -1.75 8.29 -4.52
C SER A 168 -0.68 9.23 -3.95
N VAL A 169 0.31 8.68 -3.26
CA VAL A 169 1.41 9.46 -2.68
C VAL A 169 2.37 10.00 -3.76
N GLU A 170 2.57 9.26 -4.84
CA GLU A 170 3.39 9.69 -5.98
C GLU A 170 2.73 10.87 -6.69
N ILE A 171 1.43 10.79 -6.98
CA ILE A 171 0.64 11.90 -7.55
C ILE A 171 0.61 13.11 -6.60
N ASN A 172 0.41 12.86 -5.30
CA ASN A 172 0.42 13.92 -4.29
C ASN A 172 1.75 14.68 -4.26
N ARG A 173 2.89 13.99 -4.38
CA ARG A 173 4.23 14.57 -4.31
C ARG A 173 4.71 15.19 -5.62
N SER A 174 3.98 15.03 -6.72
CA SER A 174 4.38 15.58 -8.01
C SER A 174 4.40 17.10 -7.97
N ASP A 175 5.47 17.66 -8.51
CA ASP A 175 5.67 19.08 -8.76
C ASP A 175 5.59 19.37 -10.27
N LEU A 176 5.39 20.62 -10.64
CA LEU A 176 5.38 21.01 -12.06
C LEU A 176 6.74 20.69 -12.74
N SER A 177 7.84 20.82 -12.01
CA SER A 177 9.20 20.49 -12.51
C SER A 177 9.40 19.00 -12.81
N ASP A 178 8.56 18.12 -12.26
CA ASP A 178 8.63 16.67 -12.54
C ASP A 178 8.05 16.32 -13.91
N TRP A 179 7.23 17.20 -14.48
CA TRP A 179 6.68 17.08 -15.82
C TRP A 179 7.69 17.55 -16.84
N GLN A 180 8.28 16.64 -17.60
CA GLN A 180 9.41 16.90 -18.48
C GLN A 180 9.25 16.21 -19.84
N THR A 181 10.12 16.54 -20.77
CA THR A 181 10.22 15.88 -22.07
C THR A 181 11.61 15.27 -22.23
N ILE A 182 11.66 13.99 -22.57
CA ILE A 182 12.89 13.25 -22.93
C ILE A 182 12.79 12.87 -24.40
N GLY A 183 13.62 13.49 -25.24
CA GLY A 183 13.46 13.38 -26.69
C GLY A 183 12.10 13.90 -27.13
N ASN A 184 11.30 13.02 -27.75
CA ASN A 184 9.93 13.35 -28.20
C ASN A 184 8.85 12.81 -27.23
N GLN A 185 9.25 12.28 -26.05
CA GLN A 185 8.35 11.63 -25.12
C GLN A 185 8.13 12.48 -23.87
N GLN A 186 6.89 12.79 -23.56
CA GLN A 186 6.55 13.40 -22.27
C GLN A 186 6.63 12.36 -21.15
N VAL A 187 7.17 12.78 -20.01
CA VAL A 187 7.36 11.94 -18.83
C VAL A 187 6.98 12.71 -17.57
N ILE A 188 6.67 11.98 -16.51
CA ILE A 188 6.58 12.53 -15.16
C ILE A 188 7.53 11.78 -14.25
N TYR A 189 8.46 12.49 -13.62
CA TYR A 189 9.34 11.93 -12.62
C TYR A 189 8.59 11.73 -11.29
N TYR A 190 8.95 10.69 -10.57
CA TYR A 190 8.34 10.40 -9.26
C TYR A 190 9.33 9.72 -8.31
N GLN A 191 9.11 9.91 -7.02
CA GLN A 191 9.85 9.24 -5.96
C GLN A 191 9.30 7.84 -5.75
N GLY A 192 10.09 6.82 -6.07
CA GLY A 192 9.78 5.42 -5.83
C GLY A 192 9.66 5.10 -4.33
N LYS A 193 9.02 3.96 -4.01
CA LYS A 193 8.97 3.50 -2.61
C LYS A 193 10.35 3.09 -2.12
N GLY A 194 10.85 3.75 -1.07
CA GLY A 194 12.17 3.50 -0.48
C GLY A 194 13.31 4.24 -1.18
N HIS A 195 13.00 5.17 -2.09
CA HIS A 195 13.95 6.09 -2.69
C HIS A 195 13.83 7.47 -2.03
N ASP A 196 14.93 8.18 -1.90
CA ASP A 196 14.95 9.55 -1.38
C ASP A 196 14.72 10.57 -2.48
N ASP A 197 15.10 10.26 -3.71
CA ASP A 197 14.99 11.12 -4.87
C ASP A 197 13.88 10.69 -5.86
N LYS A 198 13.52 11.61 -6.76
CA LYS A 198 12.62 11.36 -7.90
C LYS A 198 13.43 10.87 -9.11
N ASP A 199 13.97 9.66 -9.03
CA ASP A 199 14.86 9.02 -10.01
C ASP A 199 14.14 8.13 -11.04
N ALA A 200 12.86 7.81 -10.78
CA ALA A 200 12.02 7.03 -11.67
C ALA A 200 11.01 7.91 -12.42
N PHE A 201 10.61 7.49 -13.61
CA PHE A 201 9.64 8.24 -14.41
C PHE A 201 8.54 7.33 -14.99
N LYS A 202 7.41 7.94 -15.34
CA LYS A 202 6.33 7.34 -16.12
C LYS A 202 6.26 8.01 -17.48
N ILE A 203 6.05 7.18 -18.51
CA ILE A 203 5.72 7.67 -19.84
C ILE A 203 4.30 8.26 -19.82
N ILE A 204 4.14 9.41 -20.41
CA ILE A 204 2.86 10.08 -20.54
C ILE A 204 2.30 9.81 -21.94
N VAL A 205 1.13 9.19 -21.97
CA VAL A 205 0.37 8.96 -23.21
C VAL A 205 -0.58 10.14 -23.46
N GLU A 206 -1.00 10.31 -24.72
CA GLU A 206 -1.80 11.45 -25.18
C GLU A 206 -3.01 11.79 -24.28
N PRO A 207 -3.88 10.83 -23.85
CA PRO A 207 -5.02 11.19 -22.98
C PRO A 207 -4.63 11.82 -21.65
N VAL A 208 -3.44 11.49 -21.12
CA VAL A 208 -2.91 12.09 -19.88
C VAL A 208 -2.34 13.47 -20.17
N ALA A 209 -1.61 13.62 -21.28
CA ALA A 209 -1.04 14.89 -21.71
C ALA A 209 -2.13 15.95 -21.89
N ASP A 210 -3.20 15.60 -22.60
CA ASP A 210 -4.33 16.48 -22.86
C ASP A 210 -5.03 16.91 -21.57
N ALA A 211 -5.34 15.94 -20.68
CA ALA A 211 -5.99 16.24 -19.41
C ALA A 211 -5.13 17.14 -18.52
N VAL A 212 -3.81 16.90 -18.48
CA VAL A 212 -2.87 17.74 -17.71
C VAL A 212 -2.73 19.12 -18.35
N GLN A 213 -2.69 19.23 -19.68
CA GLN A 213 -2.62 20.51 -20.37
C GLN A 213 -3.84 21.39 -20.08
N VAL A 214 -5.05 20.82 -20.08
CA VAL A 214 -6.26 21.53 -19.68
C VAL A 214 -6.15 22.02 -18.23
N TRP A 215 -5.65 21.18 -17.30
CA TRP A 215 -5.41 21.62 -15.93
C TRP A 215 -4.37 22.75 -15.84
N LEU A 216 -3.29 22.66 -16.58
CA LEU A 216 -2.24 23.68 -16.58
C LEU A 216 -2.70 25.04 -17.09
N SER A 217 -3.72 25.09 -17.96
CA SER A 217 -4.32 26.35 -18.40
C SER A 217 -4.99 27.13 -17.26
N TYR A 218 -5.52 26.43 -16.25
CA TYR A 218 -6.08 27.03 -15.02
C TYR A 218 -5.03 27.28 -13.94
N ARG A 219 -4.12 26.31 -13.77
CA ARG A 219 -3.10 26.37 -12.72
C ARG A 219 -2.03 27.43 -13.00
N GLY A 220 -1.68 27.63 -14.24
CA GLY A 220 -0.54 28.44 -14.66
C GLY A 220 0.82 27.76 -14.39
N ASN A 221 1.90 28.50 -14.72
CA ASN A 221 3.27 27.96 -14.74
C ASN A 221 4.11 28.28 -13.49
N LYS A 222 3.49 28.70 -12.38
CA LYS A 222 4.24 28.96 -11.14
C LYS A 222 4.91 27.67 -10.65
N PRO A 223 6.20 27.71 -10.25
CA PRO A 223 6.86 26.55 -9.63
C PRO A 223 6.08 26.03 -8.41
N GLY A 224 6.20 24.75 -8.13
CA GLY A 224 5.56 24.10 -6.97
C GLY A 224 4.68 22.91 -7.35
N PRO A 225 3.71 22.55 -6.49
CA PRO A 225 2.92 21.32 -6.66
C PRO A 225 2.21 21.26 -8.01
N LEU A 226 2.27 20.11 -8.69
CA LEU A 226 1.52 19.91 -9.93
C LEU A 226 0.00 20.04 -9.69
N PHE A 227 -0.49 19.47 -8.58
CA PHE A 227 -1.89 19.56 -8.19
C PHE A 227 -2.06 20.41 -6.94
N THR A 228 -2.77 21.51 -7.08
CA THR A 228 -3.00 22.49 -6.01
C THR A 228 -4.41 22.45 -5.47
N SER A 229 -4.57 22.87 -4.23
CA SER A 229 -5.86 23.14 -3.64
C SER A 229 -6.50 24.38 -4.27
N LEU A 230 -7.80 24.31 -4.47
CA LEU A 230 -8.65 25.41 -4.94
C LEU A 230 -9.55 25.95 -3.85
N SER A 231 -9.41 25.47 -2.60
CA SER A 231 -10.17 25.98 -1.47
C SER A 231 -9.57 27.31 -0.97
N ASP A 232 -10.43 28.23 -0.50
CA ASP A 232 -10.01 29.56 -0.04
C ASP A 232 -8.96 29.50 1.07
N ARG A 233 -9.01 28.49 1.95
CA ARG A 233 -8.07 28.32 3.08
C ARG A 233 -6.67 27.88 2.68
N SER A 234 -6.52 27.24 1.52
CA SER A 234 -5.26 26.62 1.10
C SER A 234 -5.03 26.76 -0.41
N GLN A 235 -5.57 27.82 -1.00
CA GLN A 235 -5.46 28.07 -2.45
C GLN A 235 -3.99 28.12 -2.89
N GLY A 236 -3.66 27.32 -3.90
CA GLY A 236 -2.30 27.21 -4.43
C GLY A 236 -1.37 26.28 -3.65
N GLU A 237 -1.73 25.84 -2.45
CA GLU A 237 -0.97 24.83 -1.72
C GLU A 237 -1.14 23.43 -2.33
N ARG A 238 -0.24 22.52 -1.99
CA ARG A 238 -0.32 21.12 -2.43
C ARG A 238 -1.64 20.46 -2.02
N LEU A 239 -2.34 19.90 -2.99
CA LEU A 239 -3.56 19.14 -2.70
C LEU A 239 -3.25 17.97 -1.78
N SER A 240 -3.90 17.87 -0.62
CA SER A 240 -3.58 16.85 0.36
C SER A 240 -3.92 15.43 -0.13
N LEU A 241 -3.19 14.44 0.37
CA LEU A 241 -3.45 13.02 0.05
C LEU A 241 -4.87 12.58 0.45
N ARG A 242 -5.42 13.18 1.52
CA ARG A 242 -6.80 12.95 1.94
C ARG A 242 -7.80 13.53 0.92
N ALA A 243 -7.54 14.73 0.42
CA ALA A 243 -8.37 15.37 -0.61
C ALA A 243 -8.39 14.54 -1.89
N ILE A 244 -7.24 14.05 -2.37
CA ILE A 244 -7.15 13.15 -3.53
C ILE A 244 -7.99 11.88 -3.32
N ARG A 245 -7.94 11.28 -2.14
CA ARG A 245 -8.73 10.06 -1.84
C ARG A 245 -10.22 10.32 -1.79
N ASN A 246 -10.63 11.43 -1.19
CA ASN A 246 -12.03 11.83 -1.11
C ASN A 246 -12.59 12.14 -2.50
N LEU A 247 -11.89 12.95 -3.28
CA LEU A 247 -12.21 13.28 -4.67
C LEU A 247 -12.51 12.00 -5.48
N ILE A 248 -11.60 11.04 -5.48
CA ILE A 248 -11.79 9.80 -6.24
C ILE A 248 -12.99 9.02 -5.74
N LYS A 249 -13.20 8.95 -4.42
CA LYS A 249 -14.35 8.27 -3.83
C LYS A 249 -15.67 8.94 -4.24
N ASP A 250 -15.70 10.26 -4.28
CA ASP A 250 -16.88 11.03 -4.65
C ASP A 250 -17.19 10.85 -6.15
N TYR A 251 -16.18 10.93 -7.03
CA TYR A 251 -16.38 10.63 -8.46
C TYR A 251 -16.80 9.18 -8.72
N MET A 252 -16.24 8.21 -7.99
CA MET A 252 -16.70 6.81 -8.08
C MET A 252 -18.19 6.69 -7.73
N ARG A 253 -18.60 7.30 -6.61
CA ARG A 253 -20.00 7.28 -6.19
C ARG A 253 -20.91 7.92 -7.23
N ASN A 254 -20.54 9.08 -7.74
CA ASN A 254 -21.32 9.80 -8.75
C ASN A 254 -21.37 9.03 -10.09
N ALA A 255 -20.34 8.24 -10.42
CA ALA A 255 -20.33 7.36 -11.58
C ALA A 255 -21.10 6.04 -11.37
N GLY A 256 -21.79 5.86 -10.23
CA GLY A 256 -22.51 4.64 -9.88
C GLY A 256 -21.59 3.45 -9.59
N ILE A 257 -20.38 3.71 -9.06
CA ILE A 257 -19.40 2.70 -8.64
C ILE A 257 -19.41 2.64 -7.12
N ASP A 258 -20.44 2.02 -6.56
CA ASP A 258 -20.63 1.92 -5.11
C ASP A 258 -20.25 0.51 -4.60
N ASP A 259 -18.97 0.16 -4.75
CA ASP A 259 -18.39 -1.08 -4.21
C ASP A 259 -17.34 -0.71 -3.14
N PRO A 260 -17.52 -1.10 -1.87
CA PRO A 260 -16.57 -0.80 -0.79
C PRO A 260 -15.18 -1.42 -1.02
N LYS A 261 -15.06 -2.41 -1.89
CA LYS A 261 -13.78 -3.00 -2.31
C LYS A 261 -13.05 -2.13 -3.32
N LYS A 262 -13.75 -1.21 -4.00
CA LYS A 262 -13.18 -0.26 -4.96
C LYS A 262 -12.76 1.02 -4.24
N THR A 263 -11.53 1.39 -4.41
CA THR A 263 -10.89 2.52 -3.74
C THR A 263 -9.90 3.20 -4.69
N THR A 264 -9.30 4.29 -4.28
CA THR A 264 -8.21 4.94 -5.03
C THR A 264 -7.13 3.93 -5.49
N HIS A 265 -6.84 2.92 -4.67
CA HIS A 265 -5.87 1.89 -5.06
C HIS A 265 -6.40 0.96 -6.17
N SER A 266 -7.72 0.83 -6.30
CA SER A 266 -8.34 0.08 -7.41
C SER A 266 -8.09 0.69 -8.77
N LEU A 267 -7.93 2.02 -8.89
CA LEU A 267 -7.57 2.68 -10.15
C LEU A 267 -6.20 2.18 -10.66
N ARG A 268 -5.22 2.10 -9.77
CA ARG A 268 -3.92 1.51 -10.10
C ARG A 268 -4.03 0.02 -10.46
N HIS A 269 -4.84 -0.75 -9.73
CA HIS A 269 -5.11 -2.14 -10.08
C HIS A 269 -5.74 -2.25 -11.46
N THR A 270 -6.67 -1.36 -11.81
CA THR A 270 -7.30 -1.29 -13.13
C THR A 270 -6.26 -1.05 -14.22
N ALA A 271 -5.38 -0.06 -14.06
CA ALA A 271 -4.32 0.22 -15.03
C ALA A 271 -3.41 -1.00 -15.25
N ILE A 272 -2.96 -1.64 -14.17
CA ILE A 272 -2.09 -2.82 -14.23
C ILE A 272 -2.81 -4.00 -14.90
N THR A 273 -4.05 -4.30 -14.47
CA THR A 273 -4.85 -5.40 -15.03
C THR A 273 -5.15 -5.17 -16.51
N ASN A 274 -5.51 -3.94 -16.88
CA ASN A 274 -5.79 -3.57 -18.27
C ASN A 274 -4.54 -3.73 -19.17
N ALA A 275 -3.36 -3.32 -18.69
CA ALA A 275 -2.12 -3.52 -19.40
C ALA A 275 -1.84 -5.01 -19.66
N ILE A 276 -2.07 -5.88 -18.66
CA ILE A 276 -1.89 -7.34 -18.83
C ILE A 276 -2.88 -7.91 -19.83
N VAL A 277 -4.16 -7.57 -19.71
CA VAL A 277 -5.22 -8.04 -20.61
C VAL A 277 -4.93 -7.64 -22.07
N ASN A 278 -4.32 -6.47 -22.28
CA ASN A 278 -3.91 -5.99 -23.61
C ASN A 278 -2.50 -6.46 -24.02
N GLY A 279 -1.94 -7.48 -23.38
CA GLY A 279 -0.74 -8.18 -23.82
C GLY A 279 0.59 -7.59 -23.35
N ALA A 280 0.60 -6.70 -22.36
CA ALA A 280 1.86 -6.22 -21.79
C ALA A 280 2.62 -7.35 -21.11
N THR A 281 3.93 -7.45 -21.39
CA THR A 281 4.82 -8.44 -20.78
C THR A 281 4.99 -8.22 -19.27
N LEU A 282 5.38 -9.26 -18.54
CA LEU A 282 5.69 -9.18 -17.10
C LEU A 282 6.65 -8.01 -16.78
N ARG A 283 7.68 -7.84 -17.61
CA ARG A 283 8.68 -6.77 -17.43
C ARG A 283 8.07 -5.39 -17.62
N GLN A 284 7.26 -5.19 -18.66
CA GLN A 284 6.57 -3.92 -18.91
C GLN A 284 5.62 -3.58 -17.75
N VAL A 285 4.86 -4.55 -17.27
CA VAL A 285 3.94 -4.37 -16.13
C VAL A 285 4.70 -4.09 -14.84
N GLN A 286 5.83 -4.75 -14.60
CA GLN A 286 6.69 -4.47 -13.44
C GLN A 286 7.18 -3.02 -13.44
N VAL A 287 7.65 -2.53 -14.59
CA VAL A 287 8.10 -1.13 -14.77
C VAL A 287 6.92 -0.17 -14.61
N LEU A 288 5.79 -0.44 -15.30
CA LEU A 288 4.56 0.36 -15.17
C LEU A 288 4.12 0.47 -13.72
N ALA A 289 4.15 -0.62 -12.98
CA ALA A 289 3.74 -0.65 -11.58
C ALA A 289 4.82 -0.10 -10.62
N GLY A 290 6.08 0.04 -11.02
CA GLY A 290 7.18 0.37 -10.10
C GLY A 290 7.25 -0.65 -8.95
N HIS A 291 7.20 -1.96 -9.29
CA HIS A 291 7.34 -3.03 -8.31
C HIS A 291 8.80 -3.44 -8.17
N ALA A 292 9.35 -3.31 -6.98
CA ALA A 292 10.72 -3.74 -6.68
C ALA A 292 10.90 -5.27 -6.85
N SER A 293 9.82 -6.05 -6.64
CA SER A 293 9.83 -7.52 -6.78
C SER A 293 8.88 -7.98 -7.88
N ALA A 294 9.39 -8.85 -8.77
CA ALA A 294 8.60 -9.52 -9.80
C ALA A 294 7.45 -10.36 -9.21
N ASN A 295 7.63 -10.93 -8.01
CA ASN A 295 6.59 -11.70 -7.32
C ASN A 295 5.29 -10.91 -7.10
N THR A 296 5.39 -9.59 -6.86
CA THR A 296 4.20 -8.74 -6.73
C THR A 296 3.45 -8.63 -8.05
N THR A 297 4.16 -8.58 -9.18
CA THR A 297 3.58 -8.49 -10.52
C THR A 297 3.02 -9.84 -10.96
N SER A 298 3.70 -10.94 -10.65
CA SER A 298 3.25 -12.31 -10.99
C SER A 298 1.87 -12.64 -10.43
N ILE A 299 1.52 -12.13 -9.25
CA ILE A 299 0.18 -12.31 -8.66
C ILE A 299 -0.91 -11.71 -9.57
N TYR A 300 -0.64 -10.56 -10.20
CA TYR A 300 -1.60 -9.96 -11.15
C TYR A 300 -1.76 -10.80 -12.42
N ILE A 301 -0.64 -11.24 -12.98
CA ILE A 301 -0.66 -12.04 -14.21
C ILE A 301 -1.39 -13.36 -13.95
N HIS A 302 -1.05 -14.07 -12.88
CA HIS A 302 -1.70 -15.33 -12.53
C HIS A 302 -3.23 -15.17 -12.38
N ASN A 303 -3.70 -14.07 -11.77
CA ASN A 303 -5.14 -13.83 -11.61
C ASN A 303 -5.83 -13.48 -12.93
N VAL A 304 -5.15 -12.79 -13.85
CA VAL A 304 -5.70 -12.46 -15.19
C VAL A 304 -5.68 -13.68 -16.08
N ASP A 305 -4.56 -14.39 -16.17
CA ASP A 305 -4.43 -15.59 -16.99
C ASP A 305 -5.44 -16.68 -16.61
N ARG A 306 -5.68 -16.86 -15.31
CA ARG A 306 -6.70 -17.80 -14.83
C ARG A 306 -8.10 -17.50 -15.37
N LEU A 307 -8.43 -16.23 -15.61
CA LEU A 307 -9.75 -15.82 -16.10
C LEU A 307 -9.81 -15.72 -17.64
N THR A 308 -8.71 -15.29 -18.27
CA THR A 308 -8.70 -15.00 -19.72
C THR A 308 -8.21 -16.20 -20.54
N ASN A 309 -7.20 -16.90 -20.02
CA ASN A 309 -6.58 -18.03 -20.68
C ASN A 309 -6.35 -19.21 -19.69
N PRO A 310 -7.45 -19.78 -19.14
CA PRO A 310 -7.31 -20.87 -18.18
C PRO A 310 -6.73 -22.12 -18.84
N GLY A 311 -5.86 -22.82 -18.10
CA GLY A 311 -5.22 -24.06 -18.58
C GLY A 311 -6.22 -25.13 -19.03
N GLU A 312 -7.43 -25.09 -18.46
CA GLU A 312 -8.54 -25.96 -18.82
C GLU A 312 -8.93 -25.91 -20.30
N LYS A 313 -8.67 -24.79 -20.99
CA LYS A 313 -8.90 -24.65 -22.44
C LYS A 313 -7.95 -25.48 -23.30
N PHE A 314 -6.83 -25.92 -22.75
CA PHE A 314 -5.82 -26.72 -23.45
C PHE A 314 -5.97 -28.22 -23.19
N ILE A 315 -6.99 -28.62 -22.41
CA ILE A 315 -7.29 -30.04 -22.18
C ILE A 315 -8.16 -30.51 -23.35
N ASP A 316 -7.56 -31.30 -24.24
CA ASP A 316 -8.23 -31.90 -25.40
C ASP A 316 -7.98 -33.41 -25.40
N TYR A 317 -9.03 -34.17 -25.29
CA TYR A 317 -8.99 -35.66 -25.36
C TYR A 317 -9.41 -36.18 -26.76
N SER A 318 -9.74 -35.29 -27.72
CA SER A 318 -10.21 -35.70 -29.04
C SER A 318 -9.11 -36.31 -29.91
N ASN A 319 -7.84 -36.02 -29.65
CA ASN A 319 -6.68 -36.49 -30.44
C ASN A 319 -6.02 -37.77 -29.92
N HIS A 320 -6.66 -38.51 -29.00
CA HIS A 320 -6.12 -39.80 -28.50
C HIS A 320 -6.74 -41.03 -29.19
N ASN A 321 -7.18 -40.93 -30.41
CA ASN A 321 -7.46 -42.09 -31.23
C ASN A 321 -6.13 -42.58 -31.84
N GLY A 322 -5.58 -43.58 -31.17
CA GLY A 322 -4.37 -44.22 -31.57
C GLY A 322 -4.45 -44.80 -32.99
N ASN A 323 -3.56 -44.39 -33.84
CA ASN A 323 -3.15 -45.19 -34.96
C ASN A 323 -2.14 -46.23 -34.47
N GLY A 324 -2.72 -47.31 -33.91
CA GLY A 324 -2.04 -48.58 -33.85
C GLY A 324 -2.40 -49.35 -35.11
N GLU A 325 -1.85 -48.99 -36.25
CA GLU A 325 -1.84 -49.89 -37.43
C GLU A 325 -0.51 -50.59 -37.53
N ASN A 326 -0.63 -51.90 -37.34
CA ASN A 326 0.32 -52.94 -37.63
C ASN A 326 0.94 -52.76 -39.03
N HIS A 327 2.24 -52.74 -39.10
CA HIS A 327 2.96 -53.24 -40.27
C HIS A 327 3.55 -54.59 -39.94
N THR A 328 2.74 -55.65 -40.29
CA THR A 328 3.24 -56.96 -40.68
C THR A 328 3.23 -56.98 -42.21
N GLN A 329 4.37 -56.99 -42.82
CA GLN A 329 4.92 -57.84 -43.90
C GLN A 329 6.24 -57.29 -44.43
#